data_f24dc56bccda59712e40346080b24ac7
#
_entry.id   f24dc56bccda59712e40346080b24ac7
#
_cell.length_a   1.000
_cell.length_b   1.000
_cell.length_c   1.000
_cell.angle_alpha   90.00
_cell.angle_beta   90.00
_cell.angle_gamma   90.00
#
_symmetry.space_group_name_H-M   'P 1'
#
loop_
_entity.id
_entity.type
_entity.pdbx_description
1 polymer ?
#
loop_
_entity_poly.entity_id
_entity_poly.type
_entity_poly.pdbx_seq_one_letter_code
_entity_poly.pdbx_strand_id
1 'polypeptide(L)'
;MPFGVGCAGTESLKNSKLINYQELLNNLRKIETTSPRVFAIDGVAGSGKTTLATQLQLDLPGSQVVHMDDLYSGWKDPLSQDLIRRVCDEILNPFLKGHEVIYRKFNWHQGVFDKTIKITPTQTLLLEGVGAGQRAFRKALSRIIWVEFDPESGFERVIARDGEKVKAEMLNFLKDQNKHFSAELTDKAADYTVSGVP
;
A
#
# COMPACT_ATOMS: atom_id res chain seq x y z
N MET A 1 10.44 38.74 -11.37
CA MET A 1 9.82 37.71 -12.23
C MET A 1 9.01 36.80 -11.33
N PRO A 2 7.69 36.71 -11.43
CA PRO A 2 6.90 35.83 -10.55
C PRO A 2 6.97 34.41 -11.04
N PHE A 3 7.26 33.48 -10.13
CA PHE A 3 7.20 32.05 -10.37
C PHE A 3 5.74 31.63 -10.62
N GLY A 4 5.50 31.08 -11.79
CA GLY A 4 4.20 30.56 -12.18
C GLY A 4 3.75 29.40 -11.28
N VAL A 5 2.54 29.55 -10.77
CA VAL A 5 1.79 28.50 -10.07
C VAL A 5 1.46 27.43 -11.11
N GLY A 6 2.15 26.30 -11.04
CA GLY A 6 1.87 25.14 -11.88
C GLY A 6 0.48 24.61 -11.57
N CYS A 7 -0.34 24.48 -12.62
CA CYS A 7 -1.67 23.90 -12.60
C CYS A 7 -1.70 22.59 -11.84
N ALA A 8 -2.54 22.50 -10.81
CA ALA A 8 -3.01 21.27 -10.24
C ALA A 8 -3.76 20.50 -11.34
N GLY A 9 -3.12 19.50 -11.93
CA GLY A 9 -3.78 18.60 -12.84
C GLY A 9 -4.94 17.93 -12.09
N THR A 10 -6.15 18.08 -12.58
CA THR A 10 -7.32 17.36 -12.10
C THR A 10 -7.06 15.88 -12.30
N GLU A 11 -6.79 15.14 -11.21
CA GLU A 11 -6.78 13.68 -11.25
C GLU A 11 -8.15 13.22 -11.74
N SER A 12 -8.20 12.59 -12.90
CA SER A 12 -9.41 11.97 -13.42
C SER A 12 -9.78 10.82 -12.49
N LEU A 13 -10.93 10.93 -11.84
CA LEU A 13 -11.50 9.83 -11.07
C LEU A 13 -11.76 8.65 -12.02
N LYS A 14 -11.12 7.53 -11.77
CA LYS A 14 -11.28 6.30 -12.54
C LYS A 14 -12.45 5.52 -11.95
N ASN A 15 -13.37 5.04 -12.80
CA ASN A 15 -14.31 3.98 -12.40
C ASN A 15 -13.58 2.65 -12.56
N SER A 16 -12.87 2.20 -11.52
CA SER A 16 -12.21 0.91 -11.54
C SER A 16 -13.25 -0.21 -11.65
N LYS A 17 -13.07 -1.08 -12.64
CA LYS A 17 -13.91 -2.26 -12.81
C LYS A 17 -13.54 -3.29 -11.75
N LEU A 18 -14.55 -3.87 -11.09
CA LEU A 18 -14.37 -5.04 -10.25
C LEU A 18 -13.94 -6.22 -11.12
N ILE A 19 -12.79 -6.81 -10.81
CA ILE A 19 -12.20 -7.93 -11.53
C ILE A 19 -11.82 -9.06 -10.58
N ASN A 20 -11.73 -10.28 -11.12
CA ASN A 20 -11.21 -11.41 -10.35
C ASN A 20 -9.68 -11.46 -10.34
N TYR A 21 -9.12 -12.34 -9.49
CA TYR A 21 -7.68 -12.51 -9.36
C TYR A 21 -6.98 -12.85 -10.67
N GLN A 22 -7.53 -13.77 -11.47
CA GLN A 22 -6.92 -14.20 -12.72
C GLN A 22 -6.88 -13.08 -13.76
N GLU A 23 -7.92 -12.27 -13.81
CA GLU A 23 -7.99 -11.08 -14.69
C GLU A 23 -6.97 -10.03 -14.22
N LEU A 24 -6.87 -9.79 -12.90
CA LEU A 24 -5.85 -8.92 -12.32
C LEU A 24 -4.44 -9.37 -12.71
N LEU A 25 -4.10 -10.63 -12.45
CA LEU A 25 -2.78 -11.19 -12.73
C LEU A 25 -2.41 -11.06 -14.22
N ASN A 26 -3.37 -11.40 -15.12
CA ASN A 26 -3.17 -11.26 -16.54
C ASN A 26 -2.93 -9.80 -16.98
N ASN A 27 -3.64 -8.84 -16.36
CA ASN A 27 -3.45 -7.42 -16.64
C ASN A 27 -2.08 -6.92 -16.12
N LEU A 28 -1.65 -7.33 -14.93
CA LEU A 28 -0.36 -6.94 -14.39
C LEU A 28 0.82 -7.52 -15.20
N ARG A 29 0.69 -8.76 -15.70
CA ARG A 29 1.70 -9.39 -16.57
C ARG A 29 1.88 -8.69 -17.91
N LYS A 30 0.83 -8.07 -18.44
CA LYS A 30 0.86 -7.33 -19.72
C LYS A 30 1.49 -5.94 -19.61
N ILE A 31 1.77 -5.46 -18.39
CA ILE A 31 2.42 -4.16 -18.23
C ILE A 31 3.90 -4.33 -18.57
N GLU A 32 4.21 -4.06 -19.82
CA GLU A 32 5.60 -4.02 -20.30
C GLU A 32 6.26 -2.73 -19.80
N THR A 33 7.47 -2.86 -19.28
CA THR A 33 8.25 -1.70 -18.85
C THR A 33 9.74 -2.02 -18.91
N THR A 34 10.50 -1.05 -19.34
CA THR A 34 11.97 -1.09 -19.29
C THR A 34 12.51 -0.61 -17.94
N SER A 35 11.64 -0.14 -17.08
CA SER A 35 11.96 0.43 -15.75
C SER A 35 11.32 -0.38 -14.64
N PRO A 36 11.84 -0.34 -13.42
CA PRO A 36 11.19 -0.92 -12.25
C PRO A 36 9.77 -0.40 -12.08
N ARG A 37 8.84 -1.27 -11.68
CA ARG A 37 7.42 -0.94 -11.50
C ARG A 37 6.97 -1.20 -10.07
N VAL A 38 6.10 -0.33 -9.58
CA VAL A 38 5.51 -0.44 -8.24
C VAL A 38 4.01 -0.62 -8.37
N PHE A 39 3.48 -1.67 -7.78
CA PHE A 39 2.03 -1.88 -7.63
C PHE A 39 1.64 -1.65 -6.18
N ALA A 40 0.74 -0.69 -5.95
CA ALA A 40 0.15 -0.49 -4.64
C ALA A 40 -1.06 -1.40 -4.46
N ILE A 41 -1.16 -2.06 -3.31
CA ILE A 41 -2.30 -2.86 -2.89
C ILE A 41 -2.88 -2.22 -1.64
N ASP A 42 -3.99 -1.51 -1.78
CA ASP A 42 -4.62 -0.73 -0.72
C ASP A 42 -6.05 -1.21 -0.44
N GLY A 43 -6.62 -0.79 0.67
CA GLY A 43 -7.96 -1.18 1.12
C GLY A 43 -8.05 -1.19 2.63
N VAL A 44 -9.25 -1.42 3.17
CA VAL A 44 -9.49 -1.39 4.61
C VAL A 44 -8.68 -2.45 5.37
N ALA A 45 -8.40 -2.22 6.65
CA ALA A 45 -7.77 -3.20 7.52
C ALA A 45 -8.58 -4.50 7.53
N GLY A 46 -7.90 -5.66 7.51
CA GLY A 46 -8.55 -6.97 7.47
C GLY A 46 -9.13 -7.38 6.11
N SER A 47 -8.98 -6.58 5.04
CA SER A 47 -9.54 -6.88 3.71
C SER A 47 -8.82 -8.01 2.96
N GLY A 48 -7.66 -8.48 3.43
CA GLY A 48 -6.89 -9.56 2.78
C GLY A 48 -5.79 -9.08 1.83
N LYS A 49 -5.38 -7.81 1.90
CA LYS A 49 -4.27 -7.25 1.10
C LYS A 49 -3.00 -8.09 1.16
N THR A 50 -2.60 -8.50 2.35
CA THR A 50 -1.40 -9.31 2.57
C THR A 50 -1.50 -10.67 1.88
N THR A 51 -2.66 -11.31 1.91
CA THR A 51 -2.91 -12.57 1.19
C THR A 51 -2.80 -12.36 -0.33
N LEU A 52 -3.42 -11.29 -0.84
CA LEU A 52 -3.32 -10.92 -2.25
C LEU A 52 -1.88 -10.63 -2.66
N ALA A 53 -1.13 -9.86 -1.85
CA ALA A 53 0.28 -9.55 -2.13
C ALA A 53 1.14 -10.80 -2.14
N THR A 54 0.94 -11.71 -1.20
CA THR A 54 1.65 -13.00 -1.14
C THR A 54 1.37 -13.85 -2.38
N GLN A 55 0.10 -13.95 -2.80
CA GLN A 55 -0.25 -14.70 -3.98
C GLN A 55 0.32 -14.06 -5.26
N LEU A 56 0.24 -12.73 -5.37
CA LEU A 56 0.86 -12.01 -6.49
C LEU A 56 2.39 -12.18 -6.52
N GLN A 57 3.05 -12.21 -5.36
CA GLN A 57 4.49 -12.45 -5.28
C GLN A 57 4.87 -13.83 -5.83
N LEU A 58 4.07 -14.86 -5.56
CA LEU A 58 4.28 -16.20 -6.10
C LEU A 58 4.05 -16.25 -7.63
N ASP A 59 3.04 -15.54 -8.10
CA ASP A 59 2.60 -15.59 -9.51
C ASP A 59 3.29 -14.54 -10.41
N LEU A 60 4.02 -13.58 -9.84
CA LEU A 60 4.84 -12.59 -10.55
C LEU A 60 6.33 -12.81 -10.19
N PRO A 61 7.04 -13.70 -10.89
CA PRO A 61 8.44 -14.01 -10.60
C PRO A 61 9.32 -12.75 -10.56
N GLY A 62 10.19 -12.68 -9.56
CA GLY A 62 11.08 -11.53 -9.37
C GLY A 62 10.41 -10.32 -8.72
N SER A 63 9.16 -10.44 -8.24
CA SER A 63 8.54 -9.41 -7.40
C SER A 63 8.97 -9.52 -5.94
N GLN A 64 8.95 -8.38 -5.24
CA GLN A 64 9.19 -8.28 -3.80
C GLN A 64 8.04 -7.51 -3.14
N VAL A 65 7.75 -7.83 -1.88
CA VAL A 65 6.69 -7.18 -1.10
C VAL A 65 7.29 -6.29 -0.03
N VAL A 66 6.73 -5.09 0.10
CA VAL A 66 6.94 -4.20 1.25
C VAL A 66 5.60 -3.99 1.92
N HIS A 67 5.54 -4.30 3.22
CA HIS A 67 4.34 -4.12 4.03
C HIS A 67 4.35 -2.73 4.67
N MET A 68 3.28 -1.96 4.51
CA MET A 68 3.13 -0.66 5.17
C MET A 68 3.16 -0.80 6.70
N ASP A 69 2.69 -1.93 7.21
CA ASP A 69 2.72 -2.26 8.65
C ASP A 69 4.14 -2.31 9.22
N ASP A 70 5.15 -2.57 8.40
CA ASP A 70 6.57 -2.53 8.78
C ASP A 70 7.09 -1.08 8.90
N LEU A 71 6.38 -0.11 8.33
CA LEU A 71 6.83 1.27 8.16
C LEU A 71 6.09 2.26 9.08
N TYR A 72 4.94 1.89 9.65
CA TYR A 72 4.28 2.72 10.66
C TYR A 72 5.16 2.87 11.90
N SER A 73 4.98 3.98 12.63
CA SER A 73 5.69 4.24 13.89
C SER A 73 4.81 3.96 15.13
N GLY A 74 3.97 2.93 15.03
CA GLY A 74 3.01 2.54 16.08
C GLY A 74 1.59 3.03 15.79
N TRP A 75 0.75 2.98 16.80
CA TRP A 75 -0.68 3.27 16.71
C TRP A 75 -1.02 4.77 16.65
N LYS A 76 -0.11 5.63 17.08
CA LYS A 76 -0.32 7.07 17.09
C LYS A 76 0.06 7.68 15.76
N ASP A 77 -0.91 8.25 15.05
CA ASP A 77 -0.74 8.89 13.74
C ASP A 77 0.01 8.01 12.71
N PRO A 78 -0.46 6.76 12.49
CA PRO A 78 0.26 5.81 11.63
C PRO A 78 0.39 6.28 10.18
N LEU A 79 -0.56 7.09 9.68
CA LEU A 79 -0.61 7.60 8.31
C LEU A 79 -0.01 9.03 8.19
N SER A 80 1.02 9.30 8.98
CA SER A 80 1.66 10.60 9.15
C SER A 80 2.54 11.04 7.97
N GLN A 81 2.98 12.30 8.00
CA GLN A 81 3.99 12.81 7.07
C GLN A 81 5.35 12.09 7.22
N ASP A 82 5.67 11.56 8.40
CA ASP A 82 6.88 10.77 8.63
C ASP A 82 6.83 9.43 7.89
N LEU A 83 5.65 8.79 7.83
CA LEU A 83 5.42 7.62 6.99
C LEU A 83 5.67 7.96 5.52
N ILE A 84 5.11 9.07 5.04
CA ILE A 84 5.29 9.49 3.63
C ILE A 84 6.78 9.64 3.31
N ARG A 85 7.52 10.35 4.15
CA ARG A 85 8.98 10.52 3.95
C ARG A 85 9.70 9.19 3.93
N ARG A 86 9.42 8.30 4.89
CA ARG A 86 10.04 6.98 4.98
C ARG A 86 9.77 6.14 3.74
N VAL A 87 8.52 6.06 3.28
CA VAL A 87 8.17 5.32 2.06
C VAL A 87 8.85 5.91 0.83
N CYS A 88 8.83 7.24 0.67
CA CYS A 88 9.47 7.88 -0.47
C CYS A 88 10.99 7.69 -0.46
N ASP A 89 11.65 7.97 0.66
CA ASP A 89 13.11 8.07 0.72
C ASP A 89 13.79 6.70 0.84
N GLU A 90 13.21 5.78 1.63
CA GLU A 90 13.81 4.48 1.89
C GLU A 90 13.33 3.40 0.91
N ILE A 91 12.15 3.55 0.28
CA ILE A 91 11.55 2.52 -0.57
C ILE A 91 11.45 2.98 -2.03
N LEU A 92 10.59 3.95 -2.33
CA LEU A 92 10.20 4.26 -3.71
C LEU A 92 11.36 4.87 -4.53
N ASN A 93 12.05 5.88 -3.98
CA ASN A 93 13.12 6.56 -4.68
C ASN A 93 14.32 5.65 -4.99
N PRO A 94 14.86 4.84 -4.05
CA PRO A 94 15.93 3.89 -4.38
C PRO A 94 15.45 2.79 -5.32
N PHE A 95 14.25 2.24 -5.11
CA PHE A 95 13.70 1.18 -5.96
C PHE A 95 13.60 1.61 -7.43
N LEU A 96 12.98 2.77 -7.69
CA LEU A 96 12.79 3.29 -9.06
C LEU A 96 14.10 3.64 -9.77
N LYS A 97 15.18 3.89 -9.01
CA LYS A 97 16.54 4.08 -9.54
C LYS A 97 17.30 2.77 -9.77
N GLY A 98 16.67 1.62 -9.48
CA GLY A 98 17.30 0.31 -9.56
C GLY A 98 18.37 0.06 -8.48
N HIS A 99 18.28 0.79 -7.36
CA HIS A 99 19.17 0.59 -6.22
C HIS A 99 18.58 -0.42 -5.22
N GLU A 100 19.43 -0.93 -4.33
CA GLU A 100 18.99 -1.71 -3.17
C GLU A 100 18.07 -0.85 -2.29
N VAL A 101 16.95 -1.43 -1.85
CA VAL A 101 16.05 -0.82 -0.88
C VAL A 101 16.48 -1.27 0.50
N ILE A 102 16.72 -0.31 1.39
CA ILE A 102 17.12 -0.59 2.78
C ILE A 102 16.22 0.23 3.69
N TYR A 103 15.45 -0.45 4.53
CA TYR A 103 14.57 0.21 5.49
C TYR A 103 14.56 -0.49 6.84
N ARG A 104 14.08 0.22 7.86
CA ARG A 104 13.90 -0.34 9.20
C ARG A 104 12.46 -0.75 9.40
N LYS A 105 12.29 -2.02 9.85
CA LYS A 105 11.00 -2.59 10.19
C LYS A 105 10.62 -2.25 11.62
N PHE A 106 9.37 -1.82 11.83
CA PHE A 106 8.81 -1.56 13.13
C PHE A 106 8.44 -2.84 13.87
N ASN A 107 8.89 -2.95 15.10
CA ASN A 107 8.53 -4.03 16.01
C ASN A 107 7.35 -3.58 16.89
N TRP A 108 6.17 -4.08 16.57
CA TRP A 108 4.92 -3.73 17.26
C TRP A 108 4.89 -4.14 18.74
N HIS A 109 5.65 -5.16 19.14
CA HIS A 109 5.73 -5.61 20.54
C HIS A 109 6.63 -4.69 21.39
N GLN A 110 7.71 -4.21 20.78
CA GLN A 110 8.69 -3.36 21.47
C GLN A 110 8.45 -1.86 21.24
N GLY A 111 7.63 -1.50 20.26
CA GLY A 111 7.34 -0.11 19.91
C GLY A 111 8.53 0.64 19.29
N VAL A 112 9.45 -0.07 18.63
CA VAL A 112 10.67 0.51 18.06
C VAL A 112 10.99 -0.07 16.68
N PHE A 113 11.79 0.65 15.90
CA PHE A 113 12.40 0.13 14.68
C PHE A 113 13.68 -0.61 15.02
N ASP A 114 13.66 -1.95 14.98
CA ASP A 114 14.78 -2.78 15.48
C ASP A 114 15.44 -3.66 14.40
N LYS A 115 14.74 -3.92 13.29
CA LYS A 115 15.25 -4.80 12.24
C LYS A 115 15.47 -4.04 10.94
N THR A 116 16.66 -4.21 10.33
CA THR A 116 16.93 -3.72 8.98
C THR A 116 16.53 -4.76 7.94
N ILE A 117 15.73 -4.34 6.97
CA ILE A 117 15.34 -5.14 5.80
C ILE A 117 16.10 -4.63 4.59
N LYS A 118 16.56 -5.55 3.75
CA LYS A 118 17.22 -5.24 2.47
C LYS A 118 16.49 -5.98 1.36
N ILE A 119 16.18 -5.25 0.30
CA ILE A 119 15.59 -5.79 -0.93
C ILE A 119 16.59 -5.51 -2.07
N THR A 120 17.10 -6.57 -2.66
CA THR A 120 17.94 -6.45 -3.83
C THR A 120 17.16 -5.89 -5.02
N PRO A 121 17.81 -5.20 -5.97
CA PRO A 121 17.14 -4.68 -7.15
C PRO A 121 16.34 -5.75 -7.88
N THR A 122 15.09 -5.43 -8.18
CA THR A 122 14.14 -6.31 -8.86
C THR A 122 13.24 -5.49 -9.78
N GLN A 123 12.49 -6.16 -10.66
CA GLN A 123 11.63 -5.50 -11.65
C GLN A 123 10.29 -5.02 -11.06
N THR A 124 9.81 -5.65 -10.01
CA THR A 124 8.48 -5.37 -9.48
C THR A 124 8.49 -5.29 -7.95
N LEU A 125 7.94 -4.19 -7.43
CA LEU A 125 7.67 -4.02 -6.01
C LEU A 125 6.15 -4.02 -5.78
N LEU A 126 5.70 -4.78 -4.81
CA LEU A 126 4.35 -4.76 -4.28
C LEU A 126 4.38 -3.99 -2.96
N LEU A 127 3.83 -2.78 -2.94
CA LEU A 127 3.66 -1.99 -1.72
C LEU A 127 2.26 -2.24 -1.20
N GLU A 128 2.11 -2.95 -0.07
CA GLU A 128 0.80 -3.33 0.42
C GLU A 128 0.51 -2.80 1.83
N GLY A 129 -0.71 -2.40 2.06
CA GLY A 129 -1.23 -1.93 3.34
C GLY A 129 -2.09 -0.68 3.21
N VAL A 130 -2.70 -0.25 4.32
CA VAL A 130 -3.51 0.97 4.35
C VAL A 130 -2.64 2.17 4.00
N GLY A 131 -3.07 2.96 3.01
CA GLY A 131 -2.34 4.14 2.54
C GLY A 131 -1.26 3.85 1.49
N ALA A 132 -1.12 2.63 0.99
CA ALA A 132 -0.17 2.31 -0.07
C ALA A 132 -0.46 3.06 -1.38
N GLY A 133 -1.73 3.39 -1.66
CA GLY A 133 -2.19 4.11 -2.85
C GLY A 133 -2.39 5.61 -2.65
N GLN A 134 -1.91 6.21 -1.55
CA GLN A 134 -2.12 7.62 -1.25
C GLN A 134 -1.47 8.56 -2.28
N ARG A 135 -2.00 9.79 -2.43
CA ARG A 135 -1.57 10.77 -3.45
C ARG A 135 -0.08 11.02 -3.49
N ALA A 136 0.56 11.07 -2.32
CA ALA A 136 2.00 11.31 -2.22
C ALA A 136 2.84 10.30 -3.01
N PHE A 137 2.34 9.07 -3.20
CA PHE A 137 3.06 7.98 -3.88
C PHE A 137 2.66 7.80 -5.34
N ARG A 138 1.49 8.30 -5.78
CA ARG A 138 0.89 7.98 -7.09
C ARG A 138 1.80 8.19 -8.28
N LYS A 139 2.66 9.22 -8.25
CA LYS A 139 3.63 9.45 -9.33
C LYS A 139 4.67 8.35 -9.48
N ALA A 140 4.92 7.60 -8.41
CA ALA A 140 5.84 6.47 -8.37
C ALA A 140 5.14 5.13 -8.66
N LEU A 141 3.81 5.09 -8.62
CA LEU A 141 3.03 3.87 -8.77
C LEU A 141 2.72 3.59 -10.24
N SER A 142 2.94 2.36 -10.67
CA SER A 142 2.53 1.90 -12.00
C SER A 142 1.04 1.54 -12.04
N ARG A 143 0.51 0.96 -10.94
CA ARG A 143 -0.93 0.66 -10.76
C ARG A 143 -1.29 0.70 -9.29
N ILE A 144 -2.57 1.01 -9.06
CA ILE A 144 -3.22 0.95 -7.74
C ILE A 144 -4.29 -0.13 -7.80
N ILE A 145 -4.22 -1.07 -6.87
CA ILE A 145 -5.17 -2.16 -6.70
C ILE A 145 -5.91 -1.88 -5.39
N TRP A 146 -7.23 -1.73 -5.47
CA TRP A 146 -8.10 -1.60 -4.30
C TRP A 146 -8.69 -2.95 -3.94
N VAL A 147 -8.52 -3.38 -2.69
CA VAL A 147 -9.19 -4.58 -2.17
C VAL A 147 -10.48 -4.16 -1.49
N GLU A 148 -11.59 -4.37 -2.18
CA GLU A 148 -12.92 -4.06 -1.69
C GLU A 148 -13.33 -5.06 -0.63
N PHE A 149 -13.68 -4.56 0.55
CA PHE A 149 -14.13 -5.39 1.65
C PHE A 149 -14.98 -4.58 2.63
N ASP A 150 -15.91 -5.25 3.33
CA ASP A 150 -16.71 -4.62 4.37
C ASP A 150 -15.84 -4.25 5.58
N PRO A 151 -15.83 -2.97 6.01
CA PRO A 151 -14.97 -2.52 7.11
C PRO A 151 -15.25 -3.19 8.46
N GLU A 152 -16.52 -3.53 8.76
CA GLU A 152 -16.90 -4.18 10.02
C GLU A 152 -16.36 -5.61 10.05
N SER A 153 -16.59 -6.37 8.98
CA SER A 153 -16.02 -7.71 8.82
C SER A 153 -14.48 -7.68 8.82
N GLY A 154 -13.88 -6.63 8.27
CA GLY A 154 -12.42 -6.42 8.32
C GLY A 154 -11.92 -6.25 9.76
N PHE A 155 -12.60 -5.43 10.54
CA PHE A 155 -12.29 -5.24 11.96
C PHE A 155 -12.40 -6.55 12.74
N GLU A 156 -13.49 -7.32 12.56
CA GLU A 156 -13.66 -8.61 13.21
C GLU A 156 -12.53 -9.59 12.88
N ARG A 157 -12.08 -9.64 11.63
CA ARG A 157 -10.93 -10.46 11.21
C ARG A 157 -9.63 -10.05 11.92
N VAL A 158 -9.38 -8.74 12.05
CA VAL A 158 -8.20 -8.24 12.77
C VAL A 158 -8.25 -8.65 14.24
N ILE A 159 -9.40 -8.49 14.91
CA ILE A 159 -9.54 -8.87 16.33
C ILE A 159 -9.42 -10.39 16.51
N ALA A 160 -9.98 -11.19 15.61
CA ALA A 160 -9.84 -12.65 15.64
C ALA A 160 -8.38 -13.10 15.48
N ARG A 161 -7.59 -12.40 14.66
CA ARG A 161 -6.17 -12.69 14.42
C ARG A 161 -5.26 -12.23 15.56
N ASP A 162 -5.42 -10.96 16.01
CA ASP A 162 -4.46 -10.27 16.90
C ASP A 162 -4.91 -10.23 18.35
N GLY A 163 -6.18 -10.59 18.61
CA GLY A 163 -6.79 -10.68 19.94
C GLY A 163 -7.39 -9.37 20.43
N GLU A 164 -8.22 -9.47 21.49
CA GLU A 164 -8.93 -8.32 22.10
C GLU A 164 -8.00 -7.21 22.61
N LYS A 165 -6.74 -7.55 22.91
CA LYS A 165 -5.76 -6.58 23.42
C LYS A 165 -5.48 -5.39 22.51
N VAL A 166 -5.66 -5.57 21.17
CA VAL A 166 -5.44 -4.49 20.20
C VAL A 166 -6.71 -3.74 19.82
N LYS A 167 -7.84 -4.08 20.43
CA LYS A 167 -9.17 -3.56 20.04
C LYS A 167 -9.29 -2.04 20.16
N ALA A 168 -8.78 -1.48 21.25
CA ALA A 168 -8.85 -0.04 21.49
C ALA A 168 -8.01 0.74 20.47
N GLU A 169 -6.79 0.30 20.23
CA GLU A 169 -5.88 0.87 19.25
C GLU A 169 -6.43 0.71 17.83
N MET A 170 -7.00 -0.45 17.53
CA MET A 170 -7.59 -0.72 16.22
C MET A 170 -8.81 0.17 15.94
N LEU A 171 -9.66 0.43 16.93
CA LEU A 171 -10.78 1.37 16.78
C LEU A 171 -10.31 2.80 16.48
N ASN A 172 -9.20 3.23 17.05
CA ASN A 172 -8.60 4.52 16.73
C ASN A 172 -7.97 4.52 15.33
N PHE A 173 -7.25 3.46 14.98
CA PHE A 173 -6.70 3.28 13.63
C PHE A 173 -7.81 3.34 12.55
N LEU A 174 -8.97 2.73 12.78
CA LEU A 174 -10.09 2.79 11.83
C LEU A 174 -10.61 4.22 11.62
N LYS A 175 -10.59 5.08 12.65
CA LYS A 175 -10.95 6.50 12.49
C LYS A 175 -9.94 7.22 11.59
N ASP A 176 -8.64 6.97 11.81
CA ASP A 176 -7.58 7.55 10.99
C ASP A 176 -7.64 7.02 9.56
N GLN A 177 -7.86 5.72 9.38
CA GLN A 177 -8.08 5.08 8.08
C GLN A 177 -9.25 5.71 7.32
N ASN A 178 -10.42 5.88 7.95
CA ASN A 178 -11.60 6.45 7.32
C ASN A 178 -11.37 7.91 6.91
N LYS A 179 -10.72 8.70 7.77
CA LYS A 179 -10.32 10.07 7.46
C LYS A 179 -9.34 10.10 6.30
N HIS A 180 -8.37 9.21 6.30
CA HIS A 180 -7.36 9.08 5.24
C HIS A 180 -8.02 8.74 3.90
N PHE A 181 -8.84 7.70 3.83
CA PHE A 181 -9.48 7.31 2.58
C PHE A 181 -10.46 8.37 2.05
N SER A 182 -11.16 9.08 2.95
CA SER A 182 -12.02 10.21 2.56
C SER A 182 -11.22 11.37 1.95
N ALA A 183 -9.99 11.60 2.41
CA ALA A 183 -9.10 12.64 1.86
C ALA A 183 -8.40 12.18 0.58
N GLU A 184 -7.90 10.94 0.56
CA GLU A 184 -7.06 10.41 -0.50
C GLU A 184 -7.86 9.91 -1.70
N LEU A 185 -9.11 9.45 -1.49
CA LEU A 185 -9.97 8.87 -2.53
C LEU A 185 -9.26 7.73 -3.28
N THR A 186 -8.58 6.84 -2.56
CA THR A 186 -7.75 5.79 -3.16
C THR A 186 -8.59 4.78 -3.94
N ASP A 187 -9.78 4.45 -3.44
CA ASP A 187 -10.77 3.61 -4.11
C ASP A 187 -11.17 4.16 -5.49
N LYS A 188 -11.33 5.50 -5.59
CA LYS A 188 -11.67 6.19 -6.85
C LYS A 188 -10.47 6.35 -7.78
N ALA A 189 -9.26 6.35 -7.25
CA ALA A 189 -8.02 6.46 -8.01
C ALA A 189 -7.48 5.08 -8.47
N ALA A 190 -8.03 3.98 -7.95
CA ALA A 190 -7.59 2.63 -8.25
C ALA A 190 -7.74 2.29 -9.75
N ASP A 191 -6.75 1.60 -10.29
CA ASP A 191 -6.79 1.03 -11.64
C ASP A 191 -7.63 -0.24 -11.67
N TYR A 192 -7.56 -1.02 -10.60
CA TYR A 192 -8.28 -2.28 -10.42
C TYR A 192 -8.92 -2.35 -9.05
N THR A 193 -10.14 -2.88 -9.00
CA THR A 193 -10.79 -3.27 -7.75
C THR A 193 -10.96 -4.79 -7.76
N VAL A 194 -10.58 -5.43 -6.67
CA VAL A 194 -10.81 -6.86 -6.44
C VAL A 194 -11.63 -7.05 -5.18
N SER A 195 -12.60 -7.95 -5.21
CA SER A 195 -13.38 -8.32 -4.03
C SER A 195 -12.94 -9.68 -3.50
N GLY A 196 -12.77 -9.74 -2.22
CA GLY A 196 -12.37 -10.98 -1.56
C GLY A 196 -10.90 -11.32 -1.78
N VAL A 197 -10.45 -12.24 -0.98
CA VAL A 197 -9.12 -12.83 -1.09
C VAL A 197 -9.22 -14.05 -1.98
N PRO A 198 -8.22 -14.36 -2.81
CA PRO A 198 -8.16 -15.64 -3.52
C PRO A 198 -8.23 -16.81 -2.56
#